data_c50f6dff91cb817b8ecff38236a4c905
#
_entry.id   c50f6dff91cb817b8ecff38236a4c905
#
_cell.length_a   1.000
_cell.length_b   1.000
_cell.length_c   1.000
_cell.angle_alpha   90.00
_cell.angle_beta   90.00
_cell.angle_gamma   90.00
#
_symmetry.space_group_name_H-M   'P 1'
#
loop_
_entity.id
_entity.type
_entity.pdbx_description
1 polymer ?
#
loop_
_entity_poly.entity_id
_entity_poly.type
_entity_poly.pdbx_seq_one_letter_code
_entity_poly.pdbx_strand_id
1 'polypeptide(L)'
;MKSGYKCSAKRIAAIGVMLCMLVLTCLTVTSVLNTKAEESIGQGHVNYDVTGLRIRKGPTTNSSIITTVSGGFKFDIYEETTDDDGDTWYGIGFYLNGSYERGYIYGGYITVDKRNDYEPDADFEEYLDSQGFPDSYKEGLRQLHAQYPNWVFVADHNGTDWNTMVEKQNVKTRSLVHKDNISSWKSTADGCYNWETGEWYSFDSGGYVQASSELVQYVLDPRNFLDDTYIFMFEALSYDSSVQNMSGVESIISGSFMDGSSHDLDGYTYPSLLMKAGEMSQVSPYHLATRIIQEQGYLSLIHI
;
A
#
# COMPACT_ATOMS: atom_id res chain seq x y z
N MET A 1 -19.45 -49.77 60.61
CA MET A 1 -19.89 -48.43 60.22
C MET A 1 -19.50 -48.21 58.77
N LYS A 2 -20.47 -48.35 57.86
CA LYS A 2 -20.29 -48.08 56.42
C LYS A 2 -20.90 -46.72 56.11
N SER A 3 -20.07 -45.71 55.91
CA SER A 3 -20.53 -44.41 55.42
C SER A 3 -20.60 -44.45 53.91
N GLY A 4 -21.81 -44.52 53.34
CA GLY A 4 -22.05 -44.45 51.91
C GLY A 4 -22.16 -42.99 51.44
N TYR A 5 -21.20 -42.58 50.61
CA TYR A 5 -21.36 -41.31 49.88
C TYR A 5 -22.40 -41.47 48.76
N LYS A 6 -23.57 -40.93 48.96
CA LYS A 6 -24.55 -40.74 47.88
C LYS A 6 -24.14 -39.50 47.07
N CYS A 7 -23.40 -39.73 46.00
CA CYS A 7 -23.14 -38.68 44.99
C CYS A 7 -24.47 -38.38 44.26
N SER A 8 -25.01 -37.19 44.47
CA SER A 8 -26.35 -36.80 43.94
C SER A 8 -26.31 -36.73 42.41
N ALA A 9 -27.18 -37.51 41.76
CA ALA A 9 -27.36 -37.51 40.29
C ALA A 9 -27.57 -36.11 39.70
N LYS A 10 -28.06 -35.15 40.47
CA LYS A 10 -28.21 -33.73 40.11
C LYS A 10 -26.90 -33.00 39.91
N ARG A 11 -25.82 -33.37 40.66
CA ARG A 11 -24.47 -32.76 40.46
C ARG A 11 -23.79 -33.30 39.21
N ILE A 12 -23.99 -34.56 38.85
CA ILE A 12 -23.41 -35.15 37.62
C ILE A 12 -24.13 -34.57 36.38
N ALA A 13 -25.44 -34.36 36.42
CA ALA A 13 -26.20 -33.72 35.34
C ALA A 13 -25.76 -32.24 35.12
N ALA A 14 -25.54 -31.49 36.23
CA ALA A 14 -25.08 -30.09 36.12
C ALA A 14 -23.69 -29.95 35.54
N ILE A 15 -22.75 -30.85 35.89
CA ILE A 15 -21.41 -30.88 35.32
C ILE A 15 -21.43 -31.28 33.85
N GLY A 16 -22.29 -32.22 33.44
CA GLY A 16 -22.45 -32.64 32.05
C GLY A 16 -23.01 -31.52 31.16
N VAL A 17 -24.00 -30.75 31.64
CA VAL A 17 -24.56 -29.61 30.90
C VAL A 17 -23.55 -28.46 30.80
N MET A 18 -22.76 -28.21 31.84
CA MET A 18 -21.73 -27.17 31.82
C MET A 18 -20.58 -27.54 30.88
N LEU A 19 -20.19 -28.80 30.79
CA LEU A 19 -19.20 -29.30 29.84
C LEU A 19 -19.69 -29.22 28.40
N CYS A 20 -20.97 -29.58 28.14
CA CYS A 20 -21.59 -29.43 26.82
C CYS A 20 -21.71 -27.96 26.38
N MET A 21 -22.02 -27.03 27.28
CA MET A 21 -22.04 -25.61 26.96
C MET A 21 -20.63 -25.07 26.63
N LEU A 22 -19.61 -25.51 27.37
CA LEU A 22 -18.21 -25.13 27.11
C LEU A 22 -17.70 -25.67 25.77
N VAL A 23 -18.09 -26.91 25.40
CA VAL A 23 -17.72 -27.48 24.10
C VAL A 23 -18.49 -26.79 22.96
N LEU A 24 -19.79 -26.44 23.16
CA LEU A 24 -20.56 -25.68 22.16
C LEU A 24 -20.01 -24.27 21.94
N THR A 25 -19.62 -23.59 23.02
CA THR A 25 -18.98 -22.25 22.89
C THR A 25 -17.60 -22.33 22.25
N CYS A 26 -16.82 -23.39 22.51
CA CYS A 26 -15.54 -23.61 21.87
C CYS A 26 -15.70 -23.93 20.37
N LEU A 27 -16.72 -24.71 19.98
CA LEU A 27 -17.04 -25.01 18.57
C LEU A 27 -17.58 -23.81 17.82
N THR A 28 -18.33 -22.92 18.48
CA THR A 28 -18.79 -21.66 17.85
C THR A 28 -17.67 -20.63 17.72
N VAL A 29 -16.73 -20.56 18.66
CA VAL A 29 -15.55 -19.69 18.57
C VAL A 29 -14.59 -20.19 17.48
N THR A 30 -14.39 -21.50 17.33
CA THR A 30 -13.54 -22.03 16.24
C THR A 30 -14.19 -21.90 14.86
N SER A 31 -15.53 -21.89 14.75
CA SER A 31 -16.20 -21.62 13.46
C SER A 31 -16.19 -20.14 13.07
N VAL A 32 -16.06 -19.22 14.02
CA VAL A 32 -15.89 -17.78 13.74
C VAL A 32 -14.43 -17.41 13.39
N LEU A 33 -13.45 -18.21 13.84
CA LEU A 33 -12.03 -18.00 13.52
C LEU A 33 -11.59 -18.61 12.19
N ASN A 34 -12.47 -19.36 11.51
CA ASN A 34 -12.19 -20.00 10.21
C ASN A 34 -13.03 -19.40 9.06
N THR A 35 -13.44 -18.14 9.15
CA THR A 35 -13.76 -17.40 7.94
C THR A 35 -12.43 -17.14 7.23
N LYS A 36 -12.10 -17.98 6.24
CA LYS A 36 -11.08 -17.67 5.25
C LYS A 36 -11.32 -16.22 4.85
N ALA A 37 -10.33 -15.35 5.05
CA ALA A 37 -10.44 -13.99 4.55
C ALA A 37 -10.81 -14.10 3.07
N GLU A 38 -11.87 -13.41 2.66
CA GLU A 38 -12.30 -13.41 1.27
C GLU A 38 -11.14 -12.85 0.44
N GLU A 39 -10.64 -13.66 -0.48
CA GLU A 39 -9.48 -13.34 -1.29
C GLU A 39 -9.89 -12.32 -2.36
N SER A 40 -9.11 -11.26 -2.53
CA SER A 40 -9.32 -10.25 -3.55
C SER A 40 -9.17 -10.89 -4.95
N ILE A 41 -10.05 -10.55 -5.87
CA ILE A 41 -10.01 -11.00 -7.26
C ILE A 41 -9.25 -10.02 -8.17
N GLY A 42 -8.71 -8.95 -7.63
CA GLY A 42 -7.93 -7.97 -8.38
C GLY A 42 -7.77 -6.65 -7.63
N GLN A 43 -7.16 -5.71 -8.31
CA GLN A 43 -6.98 -4.33 -7.85
C GLN A 43 -7.49 -3.34 -8.90
N GLY A 44 -7.74 -2.12 -8.47
CA GLY A 44 -8.14 -1.05 -9.37
C GLY A 44 -7.91 0.32 -8.76
N HIS A 45 -8.03 1.32 -9.59
CA HIS A 45 -7.96 2.70 -9.14
C HIS A 45 -9.05 3.57 -9.80
N VAL A 46 -9.39 4.67 -9.16
CA VAL A 46 -10.25 5.70 -9.73
C VAL A 46 -9.50 6.43 -10.85
N ASN A 47 -10.11 6.59 -12.01
CA ASN A 47 -9.51 7.30 -13.15
C ASN A 47 -9.02 8.67 -12.72
N TYR A 48 -7.84 9.08 -13.16
CA TYR A 48 -7.13 10.25 -12.64
C TYR A 48 -7.84 11.58 -12.86
N ASP A 49 -8.73 11.67 -13.85
CA ASP A 49 -9.55 12.84 -14.18
C ASP A 49 -10.86 12.93 -13.37
N VAL A 50 -11.16 11.92 -12.55
CA VAL A 50 -12.40 11.83 -11.79
C VAL A 50 -12.25 12.53 -10.43
N THR A 51 -13.28 13.32 -10.08
CA THR A 51 -13.40 13.98 -8.79
C THR A 51 -14.71 13.61 -8.13
N GLY A 52 -14.66 13.27 -6.83
CA GLY A 52 -15.88 13.10 -6.04
C GLY A 52 -16.65 11.81 -6.32
N LEU A 53 -16.00 10.71 -6.72
CA LEU A 53 -16.63 9.40 -6.88
C LEU A 53 -17.04 8.84 -5.52
N ARG A 54 -18.27 8.37 -5.43
CA ARG A 54 -18.85 7.89 -4.16
C ARG A 54 -18.64 6.39 -4.00
N ILE A 55 -18.12 5.99 -2.84
CA ILE A 55 -18.16 4.59 -2.38
C ILE A 55 -19.42 4.43 -1.53
N ARG A 56 -20.17 3.36 -1.78
CA ARG A 56 -21.50 3.13 -1.22
C ARG A 56 -21.60 1.77 -0.49
N LYS A 57 -22.65 1.61 0.31
CA LYS A 57 -22.90 0.34 1.03
C LYS A 57 -23.47 -0.79 0.16
N GLY A 58 -23.92 -0.49 -1.06
CA GLY A 58 -24.45 -1.47 -2.00
C GLY A 58 -24.30 -0.99 -3.44
N PRO A 59 -24.41 -1.91 -4.43
CA PRO A 59 -24.13 -1.68 -5.85
C PRO A 59 -25.28 -0.93 -6.55
N THR A 60 -25.63 0.24 -6.05
CA THR A 60 -26.67 1.10 -6.65
C THR A 60 -26.50 2.55 -6.19
N THR A 61 -26.92 3.47 -7.05
CA THR A 61 -26.90 4.91 -6.77
C THR A 61 -27.80 5.31 -5.59
N ASN A 62 -28.77 4.47 -5.22
CA ASN A 62 -29.68 4.69 -4.10
C ASN A 62 -29.11 4.25 -2.74
N SER A 63 -28.01 3.49 -2.75
CA SER A 63 -27.37 3.03 -1.49
C SER A 63 -26.67 4.18 -0.77
N SER A 64 -26.62 4.07 0.56
CA SER A 64 -25.95 5.05 1.43
C SER A 64 -24.49 5.21 1.07
N ILE A 65 -24.02 6.44 1.08
CA ILE A 65 -22.60 6.78 0.83
C ILE A 65 -21.78 6.44 2.09
N ILE A 66 -20.65 5.77 1.90
CA ILE A 66 -19.64 5.52 2.94
C ILE A 66 -18.65 6.69 2.93
N THR A 67 -18.07 6.98 1.76
CA THR A 67 -17.12 8.06 1.56
C THR A 67 -17.11 8.52 0.10
N THR A 68 -16.30 9.53 -0.17
CA THR A 68 -16.08 10.07 -1.52
C THR A 68 -14.60 10.08 -1.80
N VAL A 69 -14.20 9.59 -2.98
CA VAL A 69 -12.81 9.44 -3.41
C VAL A 69 -12.57 10.12 -4.75
N SER A 70 -11.33 10.24 -5.15
CA SER A 70 -10.95 10.95 -6.38
C SER A 70 -9.82 10.23 -7.11
N GLY A 71 -9.43 10.75 -8.26
CA GLY A 71 -8.46 10.15 -9.17
C GLY A 71 -7.20 9.63 -8.49
N GLY A 72 -6.82 8.42 -8.85
CA GLY A 72 -5.67 7.70 -8.30
C GLY A 72 -5.95 6.91 -7.01
N PHE A 73 -7.15 7.02 -6.42
CA PHE A 73 -7.50 6.22 -5.23
C PHE A 73 -7.54 4.74 -5.57
N LYS A 74 -6.69 3.94 -4.94
CA LYS A 74 -6.56 2.48 -5.14
C LYS A 74 -7.43 1.69 -4.17
N PHE A 75 -7.85 0.50 -4.60
CA PHE A 75 -8.69 -0.42 -3.83
C PHE A 75 -8.50 -1.85 -4.30
N ASP A 76 -8.77 -2.81 -3.41
CA ASP A 76 -8.88 -4.22 -3.77
C ASP A 76 -10.28 -4.51 -4.31
N ILE A 77 -10.39 -5.43 -5.28
CA ILE A 77 -11.64 -5.87 -5.88
C ILE A 77 -11.97 -7.26 -5.36
N TYR A 78 -13.21 -7.46 -4.90
CA TYR A 78 -13.69 -8.75 -4.38
C TYR A 78 -14.82 -9.35 -5.20
N GLU A 79 -15.60 -8.51 -5.86
CA GLU A 79 -16.64 -8.96 -6.78
C GLU A 79 -16.89 -7.93 -7.88
N GLU A 80 -17.42 -8.41 -8.98
CA GLU A 80 -17.97 -7.60 -10.07
C GLU A 80 -19.46 -7.94 -10.18
N THR A 81 -20.33 -6.96 -10.17
CA THR A 81 -21.78 -7.13 -10.23
C THR A 81 -22.43 -6.06 -11.09
N THR A 82 -23.69 -6.22 -11.42
CA THR A 82 -24.47 -5.22 -12.14
C THR A 82 -25.70 -4.83 -11.33
N ASP A 83 -26.10 -3.57 -11.42
CA ASP A 83 -27.37 -3.10 -10.85
C ASP A 83 -28.57 -3.39 -11.78
N ASP A 84 -29.76 -2.96 -11.36
CA ASP A 84 -31.01 -3.18 -12.11
C ASP A 84 -31.05 -2.41 -13.45
N ASP A 85 -30.22 -1.38 -13.61
CA ASP A 85 -30.09 -0.58 -14.83
C ASP A 85 -29.04 -1.17 -15.80
N GLY A 86 -28.32 -2.23 -15.37
CA GLY A 86 -27.28 -2.90 -16.13
C GLY A 86 -25.90 -2.26 -16.00
N ASP A 87 -25.74 -1.32 -15.09
CA ASP A 87 -24.47 -0.67 -14.81
C ASP A 87 -23.54 -1.58 -13.98
N THR A 88 -22.26 -1.61 -14.35
CA THR A 88 -21.25 -2.42 -13.62
C THR A 88 -20.82 -1.71 -12.35
N TRP A 89 -20.83 -2.47 -11.26
CA TRP A 89 -20.34 -2.10 -9.94
C TRP A 89 -19.29 -3.10 -9.45
N TYR A 90 -18.32 -2.60 -8.67
CA TYR A 90 -17.31 -3.43 -8.04
C TYR A 90 -17.46 -3.38 -6.53
N GLY A 91 -17.54 -4.57 -5.89
CA GLY A 91 -17.39 -4.74 -4.45
C GLY A 91 -15.91 -4.61 -4.11
N ILE A 92 -15.57 -3.59 -3.34
CA ILE A 92 -14.19 -3.19 -3.08
C ILE A 92 -13.85 -3.20 -1.59
N GLY A 93 -12.55 -3.39 -1.30
CA GLY A 93 -11.95 -3.15 -0.01
C GLY A 93 -10.98 -1.98 -0.09
N PHE A 94 -11.00 -1.13 0.92
CA PHE A 94 -10.20 0.10 0.93
C PHE A 94 -9.95 0.56 2.37
N TYR A 95 -8.97 1.43 2.54
CA TYR A 95 -8.67 2.01 3.83
C TYR A 95 -9.33 3.37 3.99
N LEU A 96 -10.01 3.54 5.12
CA LEU A 96 -10.63 4.79 5.54
C LEU A 96 -10.26 5.07 7.00
N ASN A 97 -9.57 6.17 7.26
CA ASN A 97 -9.13 6.56 8.61
C ASN A 97 -8.39 5.45 9.39
N GLY A 98 -7.55 4.69 8.69
CA GLY A 98 -6.77 3.60 9.28
C GLY A 98 -7.51 2.26 9.45
N SER A 99 -8.81 2.19 9.13
CA SER A 99 -9.61 0.97 9.15
C SER A 99 -9.83 0.44 7.74
N TYR A 100 -9.79 -0.88 7.58
CA TYR A 100 -10.13 -1.53 6.32
C TYR A 100 -11.65 -1.67 6.21
N GLU A 101 -12.23 -1.03 5.22
CA GLU A 101 -13.67 -0.96 4.99
C GLU A 101 -14.06 -1.69 3.70
N ARG A 102 -15.31 -2.10 3.61
CA ARG A 102 -15.92 -2.67 2.41
C ARG A 102 -17.02 -1.77 1.87
N GLY A 103 -17.12 -1.73 0.55
CA GLY A 103 -18.16 -0.96 -0.12
C GLY A 103 -18.24 -1.27 -1.60
N TYR A 104 -19.02 -0.48 -2.32
CA TYR A 104 -19.23 -0.63 -3.76
C TYR A 104 -18.89 0.67 -4.48
N ILE A 105 -18.22 0.53 -5.61
CA ILE A 105 -17.84 1.65 -6.47
C ILE A 105 -18.37 1.43 -7.89
N TYR A 106 -18.81 2.49 -8.55
CA TYR A 106 -19.33 2.43 -9.91
C TYR A 106 -18.20 2.23 -10.92
N GLY A 107 -18.36 1.22 -11.80
CA GLY A 107 -17.32 0.80 -12.74
C GLY A 107 -16.97 1.78 -13.85
N GLY A 108 -17.89 2.72 -14.18
CA GLY A 108 -17.69 3.66 -15.27
C GLY A 108 -16.59 4.71 -15.07
N TYR A 109 -16.06 4.82 -13.84
CA TYR A 109 -15.04 5.81 -13.47
C TYR A 109 -13.78 5.22 -12.86
N ILE A 110 -13.57 3.93 -13.05
CA ILE A 110 -12.40 3.22 -12.53
C ILE A 110 -11.66 2.49 -13.64
N THR A 111 -10.39 2.21 -13.40
CA THR A 111 -9.61 1.23 -14.15
C THR A 111 -9.35 0.03 -13.26
N VAL A 112 -9.54 -1.17 -13.79
CA VAL A 112 -9.12 -2.43 -13.16
C VAL A 112 -7.66 -2.66 -13.56
N ASP A 113 -6.75 -2.56 -12.60
CA ASP A 113 -5.31 -2.63 -12.86
C ASP A 113 -4.83 -4.07 -13.01
N LYS A 114 -5.17 -4.90 -12.04
CA LYS A 114 -4.74 -6.31 -11.96
C LYS A 114 -5.87 -7.17 -11.44
N ARG A 115 -5.95 -8.40 -11.96
CA ARG A 115 -6.79 -9.46 -11.42
C ARG A 115 -5.89 -10.57 -10.86
N ASN A 116 -6.37 -11.25 -9.84
CA ASN A 116 -5.65 -12.38 -9.25
C ASN A 116 -5.74 -13.57 -10.18
N ASP A 117 -4.68 -13.80 -10.93
CA ASP A 117 -4.50 -14.93 -11.85
C ASP A 117 -3.22 -15.73 -11.53
N TYR A 118 -2.66 -15.54 -10.32
CA TYR A 118 -1.47 -16.23 -9.84
C TYR A 118 -1.83 -17.48 -9.02
N GLU A 119 -0.96 -18.48 -9.06
CA GLU A 119 -1.08 -19.65 -8.20
C GLU A 119 -0.57 -19.31 -6.79
N PRO A 120 -1.32 -19.70 -5.72
CA PRO A 120 -0.89 -19.47 -4.35
C PRO A 120 0.43 -20.16 -4.04
N ASP A 121 1.35 -19.46 -3.43
CA ASP A 121 2.65 -19.96 -2.94
C ASP A 121 2.61 -20.06 -1.40
N ALA A 122 2.51 -21.30 -0.90
CA ALA A 122 2.40 -21.55 0.53
C ALA A 122 3.69 -21.18 1.30
N ASP A 123 4.86 -21.33 0.69
CA ASP A 123 6.15 -20.99 1.30
C ASP A 123 6.27 -19.46 1.41
N PHE A 124 5.78 -18.75 0.40
CA PHE A 124 5.74 -17.29 0.43
C PHE A 124 4.73 -16.75 1.47
N GLU A 125 3.57 -17.39 1.65
CA GLU A 125 2.63 -17.02 2.71
C GLU A 125 3.26 -17.17 4.10
N GLU A 126 3.93 -18.31 4.37
CA GLU A 126 4.63 -18.52 5.63
C GLU A 126 5.75 -17.48 5.82
N TYR A 127 6.44 -17.12 4.74
CA TYR A 127 7.44 -16.06 4.77
C TYR A 127 6.83 -14.71 5.15
N LEU A 128 5.73 -14.28 4.52
CA LEU A 128 5.05 -13.02 4.83
C LEU A 128 4.57 -12.97 6.29
N ASP A 129 4.03 -14.09 6.80
CA ASP A 129 3.64 -14.23 8.20
C ASP A 129 4.83 -14.08 9.14
N SER A 130 5.96 -14.71 8.80
CA SER A 130 7.20 -14.63 9.59
C SER A 130 7.79 -13.22 9.66
N GLN A 131 7.59 -12.42 8.61
CA GLN A 131 7.96 -11.00 8.57
C GLN A 131 6.97 -10.10 9.34
N GLY A 132 5.80 -10.61 9.68
CA GLY A 132 4.75 -9.86 10.36
C GLY A 132 4.01 -8.87 9.48
N PHE A 133 3.95 -9.11 8.17
CA PHE A 133 3.12 -8.28 7.28
C PHE A 133 1.64 -8.42 7.64
N PRO A 134 0.91 -7.31 7.84
CA PRO A 134 -0.53 -7.36 7.97
C PRO A 134 -1.19 -7.94 6.71
N ASP A 135 -2.32 -8.65 6.86
CA ASP A 135 -3.04 -9.25 5.73
C ASP A 135 -3.35 -8.26 4.61
N SER A 136 -3.56 -7.00 4.97
CA SER A 136 -3.81 -5.91 4.04
C SER A 136 -2.66 -5.56 3.08
N TYR A 137 -1.44 -5.99 3.36
CA TYR A 137 -0.29 -5.82 2.48
C TYR A 137 -0.07 -7.01 1.55
N LYS A 138 -0.54 -8.19 1.98
CA LYS A 138 -0.18 -9.46 1.34
C LYS A 138 -0.64 -9.54 -0.11
N GLU A 139 -1.79 -8.97 -0.45
CA GLU A 139 -2.29 -9.04 -1.82
C GLU A 139 -1.34 -8.38 -2.84
N GLY A 140 -0.89 -7.15 -2.59
CA GLY A 140 0.09 -6.49 -3.45
C GLY A 140 1.42 -7.24 -3.52
N LEU A 141 1.87 -7.80 -2.39
CA LEU A 141 3.11 -8.58 -2.31
C LEU A 141 3.01 -9.91 -3.06
N ARG A 142 1.86 -10.60 -3.02
CA ARG A 142 1.60 -11.82 -3.81
C ARG A 142 1.68 -11.55 -5.30
N GLN A 143 1.07 -10.47 -5.76
CA GLN A 143 1.11 -10.04 -7.16
C GLN A 143 2.55 -9.79 -7.62
N LEU A 144 3.34 -9.11 -6.80
CA LEU A 144 4.74 -8.85 -7.08
C LEU A 144 5.58 -10.13 -7.06
N HIS A 145 5.38 -11.01 -6.06
CA HIS A 145 6.10 -12.29 -5.97
C HIS A 145 5.81 -13.20 -7.17
N ALA A 146 4.56 -13.27 -7.60
CA ALA A 146 4.18 -14.07 -8.77
C ALA A 146 4.89 -13.62 -10.05
N GLN A 147 5.14 -12.32 -10.19
CA GLN A 147 5.86 -11.76 -11.35
C GLN A 147 7.38 -11.79 -11.17
N TYR A 148 7.85 -11.61 -9.94
CA TYR A 148 9.26 -11.45 -9.58
C TYR A 148 9.62 -12.34 -8.38
N PRO A 149 9.66 -13.66 -8.56
CA PRO A 149 9.81 -14.63 -7.46
C PRO A 149 11.16 -14.53 -6.71
N ASN A 150 12.13 -13.83 -7.29
CA ASN A 150 13.43 -13.59 -6.66
C ASN A 150 13.48 -12.31 -5.79
N TRP A 151 12.42 -11.51 -5.79
CA TRP A 151 12.37 -10.32 -4.94
C TRP A 151 12.12 -10.71 -3.48
N VAL A 152 12.83 -10.04 -2.59
CA VAL A 152 12.74 -10.26 -1.14
C VAL A 152 12.03 -9.07 -0.50
N PHE A 153 10.94 -9.33 0.21
CA PHE A 153 10.15 -8.31 0.89
C PHE A 153 10.38 -8.39 2.39
N VAL A 154 10.87 -7.31 2.99
CA VAL A 154 11.14 -7.23 4.43
C VAL A 154 10.20 -6.22 5.05
N ALA A 155 9.52 -6.59 6.15
CA ALA A 155 8.66 -5.66 6.86
C ALA A 155 9.48 -4.74 7.78
N ASP A 156 9.36 -3.43 7.58
CA ASP A 156 9.93 -2.42 8.47
C ASP A 156 8.84 -1.87 9.41
N HIS A 157 8.97 -2.16 10.70
CA HIS A 157 8.06 -1.74 11.75
C HIS A 157 8.61 -0.51 12.49
N ASN A 158 8.32 0.68 11.98
CA ASN A 158 8.81 1.93 12.57
C ASN A 158 8.14 2.31 13.90
N GLY A 159 7.10 1.59 14.32
CA GLY A 159 6.40 1.81 15.58
C GLY A 159 5.55 3.10 15.65
N THR A 160 5.36 3.79 14.54
CA THR A 160 4.54 5.00 14.50
C THR A 160 3.07 4.63 14.24
N ASP A 161 2.19 5.13 15.11
CA ASP A 161 0.74 5.00 14.92
C ASP A 161 0.26 5.79 13.68
N TRP A 162 -0.64 5.19 12.90
CA TRP A 162 -1.19 5.76 11.67
C TRP A 162 -1.80 7.14 11.86
N ASN A 163 -2.68 7.28 12.87
CA ASN A 163 -3.36 8.55 13.10
C ASN A 163 -2.38 9.65 13.48
N THR A 164 -1.38 9.32 14.29
CA THR A 164 -0.28 10.24 14.65
C THR A 164 0.51 10.68 13.41
N MET A 165 0.79 9.77 12.49
CA MET A 165 1.51 10.07 11.25
C MET A 165 0.68 11.00 10.35
N VAL A 166 -0.60 10.67 10.13
CA VAL A 166 -1.52 11.49 9.34
C VAL A 166 -1.69 12.88 9.95
N GLU A 167 -1.89 12.98 11.26
CA GLU A 167 -2.02 14.25 11.97
C GLU A 167 -0.78 15.14 11.78
N LYS A 168 0.41 14.56 11.92
CA LYS A 168 1.67 15.28 11.72
C LYS A 168 1.88 15.77 10.30
N GLN A 169 1.38 15.07 9.30
CA GLN A 169 1.50 15.45 7.89
C GLN A 169 0.40 16.41 7.43
N ASN A 170 -0.78 16.35 8.05
CA ASN A 170 -1.89 17.29 7.79
C ASN A 170 -1.69 18.70 8.37
N VAL A 171 -0.53 18.98 8.93
CA VAL A 171 -0.22 20.33 9.41
C VAL A 171 -0.15 21.29 8.23
N LYS A 172 -0.84 22.44 8.37
CA LYS A 172 -0.86 23.52 7.36
C LYS A 172 0.57 23.89 6.93
N THR A 173 0.76 24.01 5.64
CA THR A 173 2.05 24.32 4.97
C THR A 173 3.07 23.16 4.92
N ARG A 174 2.74 21.97 5.40
CA ARG A 174 3.66 20.83 5.38
C ARG A 174 3.52 19.97 4.13
N SER A 175 2.30 19.52 3.85
CA SER A 175 2.00 18.70 2.65
C SER A 175 1.36 19.60 1.60
N LEU A 176 2.09 19.87 0.53
CA LEU A 176 1.68 20.83 -0.48
C LEU A 176 1.57 20.15 -1.86
N VAL A 177 0.61 20.64 -2.66
CA VAL A 177 0.46 20.29 -4.08
C VAL A 177 0.38 21.56 -4.91
N HIS A 178 0.79 21.48 -6.18
CA HIS A 178 0.69 22.64 -7.07
C HIS A 178 -0.78 22.99 -7.33
N LYS A 179 -1.12 24.27 -7.38
CA LYS A 179 -2.49 24.78 -7.55
C LYS A 179 -3.20 24.28 -8.84
N ASP A 180 -2.43 23.91 -9.85
CA ASP A 180 -2.96 23.40 -11.14
C ASP A 180 -3.38 21.91 -11.08
N ASN A 181 -3.09 21.23 -9.98
CA ASN A 181 -3.62 19.88 -9.75
C ASN A 181 -5.15 19.89 -9.58
N ILE A 182 -5.76 18.72 -9.70
CA ILE A 182 -7.20 18.55 -9.55
C ILE A 182 -7.69 19.03 -8.18
N SER A 183 -8.92 19.52 -8.13
CA SER A 183 -9.47 20.17 -6.93
C SER A 183 -9.53 19.26 -5.72
N SER A 184 -9.77 17.95 -5.90
CA SER A 184 -9.82 16.96 -4.83
C SER A 184 -8.50 16.71 -4.11
N TRP A 185 -7.39 17.07 -4.73
CA TRP A 185 -6.07 16.97 -4.10
C TRP A 185 -5.74 18.17 -3.21
N LYS A 186 -6.57 19.19 -3.23
CA LYS A 186 -6.38 20.46 -2.55
C LYS A 186 -7.32 20.60 -1.36
N SER A 187 -6.80 21.07 -0.24
CA SER A 187 -7.56 21.23 1.00
C SER A 187 -8.51 22.43 0.94
N THR A 188 -9.75 22.24 1.37
CA THR A 188 -10.72 23.32 1.60
C THR A 188 -10.90 23.65 3.08
N ALA A 189 -9.98 23.19 3.94
CA ALA A 189 -9.98 23.51 5.37
C ALA A 189 -9.76 25.01 5.62
N ASP A 190 -10.03 25.45 6.84
CA ASP A 190 -9.89 26.85 7.24
C ASP A 190 -8.50 27.42 6.92
N GLY A 191 -8.50 28.54 6.18
CA GLY A 191 -7.28 29.22 5.74
C GLY A 191 -6.50 28.49 4.64
N CYS A 192 -7.12 27.52 3.96
CA CYS A 192 -6.56 26.89 2.76
C CYS A 192 -7.32 27.30 1.50
N TYR A 193 -8.62 27.63 1.62
CA TYR A 193 -9.50 27.97 0.50
C TYR A 193 -10.36 29.18 0.83
N ASN A 194 -10.53 30.08 -0.15
CA ASN A 194 -11.41 31.23 -0.06
C ASN A 194 -12.76 30.91 -0.72
N TRP A 195 -13.79 30.73 0.09
CA TRP A 195 -15.14 30.42 -0.37
C TRP A 195 -15.84 31.55 -1.13
N GLU A 196 -15.38 32.79 -0.97
CA GLU A 196 -15.94 33.96 -1.67
C GLU A 196 -15.39 34.09 -3.09
N THR A 197 -14.08 33.83 -3.26
CA THR A 197 -13.42 33.95 -4.58
C THR A 197 -13.31 32.62 -5.31
N GLY A 198 -13.47 31.49 -4.64
CA GLY A 198 -13.29 30.16 -5.22
C GLY A 198 -11.83 29.77 -5.42
N GLU A 199 -10.90 30.39 -4.70
CA GLU A 199 -9.46 30.20 -4.88
C GLU A 199 -8.77 29.56 -3.67
N TRP A 200 -7.73 28.79 -3.90
CA TRP A 200 -6.85 28.26 -2.88
C TRP A 200 -5.75 29.27 -2.51
N TYR A 201 -5.47 29.39 -1.23
CA TYR A 201 -4.34 30.20 -0.76
C TYR A 201 -3.02 29.50 -1.07
N SER A 202 -2.15 30.17 -1.84
CA SER A 202 -0.81 29.71 -2.09
C SER A 202 0.09 30.01 -0.87
N PHE A 203 0.91 29.05 -0.48
CA PHE A 203 1.83 29.17 0.66
C PHE A 203 3.25 29.51 0.25
N ASP A 204 3.51 29.55 -1.06
CA ASP A 204 4.81 29.97 -1.60
C ASP A 204 4.66 30.72 -2.94
N SER A 205 5.78 31.17 -3.49
CA SER A 205 5.82 31.86 -4.78
C SER A 205 5.67 30.91 -5.98
N GLY A 206 5.79 29.60 -5.77
CA GLY A 206 5.64 28.57 -6.80
C GLY A 206 4.18 28.18 -7.06
N GLY A 207 3.23 28.68 -6.27
CA GLY A 207 1.82 28.35 -6.41
C GLY A 207 1.41 27.04 -5.74
N TYR A 208 2.15 26.63 -4.73
CA TYR A 208 1.81 25.44 -3.95
C TYR A 208 0.76 25.76 -2.87
N VAL A 209 -0.25 24.91 -2.79
CA VAL A 209 -1.41 25.00 -1.89
C VAL A 209 -1.45 23.78 -0.97
N GLN A 210 -2.18 23.85 0.13
CA GLN A 210 -2.31 22.73 1.06
C GLN A 210 -2.96 21.52 0.37
N ALA A 211 -2.34 20.36 0.51
CA ALA A 211 -2.90 19.08 0.09
C ALA A 211 -4.14 18.71 0.92
N SER A 212 -5.11 18.02 0.32
CA SER A 212 -6.24 17.47 1.05
C SER A 212 -5.79 16.35 2.00
N SER A 213 -6.57 16.13 3.06
CA SER A 213 -6.29 15.05 4.02
C SER A 213 -6.32 13.67 3.35
N GLU A 214 -7.21 13.49 2.40
CA GLU A 214 -7.36 12.27 1.62
C GLU A 214 -6.12 12.00 0.78
N LEU A 215 -5.56 13.01 0.13
CA LEU A 215 -4.31 12.87 -0.62
C LEU A 215 -3.13 12.55 0.31
N VAL A 216 -3.05 13.22 1.46
CA VAL A 216 -2.00 12.94 2.45
C VAL A 216 -2.05 11.49 2.92
N GLN A 217 -3.24 10.97 3.24
CA GLN A 217 -3.43 9.58 3.65
C GLN A 217 -3.07 8.62 2.50
N TYR A 218 -3.48 8.92 1.28
CA TYR A 218 -3.15 8.12 0.11
C TYR A 218 -1.63 7.99 -0.09
N VAL A 219 -0.91 9.10 -0.03
CA VAL A 219 0.56 9.12 -0.24
C VAL A 219 1.32 8.46 0.92
N LEU A 220 0.78 8.53 2.13
CA LEU A 220 1.39 7.90 3.31
C LEU A 220 1.19 6.38 3.38
N ASP A 221 0.21 5.85 2.66
CA ASP A 221 -0.12 4.43 2.72
C ASP A 221 0.72 3.63 1.72
N PRO A 222 1.69 2.81 2.18
CA PRO A 222 2.58 2.06 1.29
C PRO A 222 1.84 1.11 0.35
N ARG A 223 0.65 0.64 0.73
CA ARG A 223 -0.15 -0.31 -0.07
C ARG A 223 -0.56 0.27 -1.42
N ASN A 224 -0.67 1.58 -1.52
CA ASN A 224 -0.96 2.26 -2.78
C ASN A 224 0.19 2.19 -3.80
N PHE A 225 1.36 1.71 -3.36
CA PHE A 225 2.60 1.70 -4.14
C PHE A 225 3.24 0.31 -4.23
N LEU A 226 2.50 -0.75 -3.84
CA LEU A 226 2.95 -2.14 -3.97
C LEU A 226 2.67 -2.65 -5.40
N ASP A 227 3.34 -2.07 -6.37
CA ASP A 227 3.34 -2.46 -7.77
C ASP A 227 4.76 -2.40 -8.34
N ASP A 228 4.95 -2.93 -9.54
CA ASP A 228 6.26 -3.05 -10.19
C ASP A 228 6.89 -1.71 -10.62
N THR A 229 6.14 -0.63 -10.57
CA THR A 229 6.64 0.73 -10.87
C THR A 229 7.10 1.46 -9.62
N TYR A 230 6.28 1.40 -8.56
CA TYR A 230 6.48 2.23 -7.38
C TYR A 230 7.12 1.51 -6.19
N ILE A 231 7.19 0.16 -6.19
CA ILE A 231 7.78 -0.62 -5.09
C ILE A 231 9.21 -0.18 -4.75
N PHE A 232 9.95 0.31 -5.73
CA PHE A 232 11.32 0.80 -5.54
C PHE A 232 11.43 2.06 -4.67
N MET A 233 10.30 2.72 -4.33
CA MET A 233 10.27 3.77 -3.29
C MET A 233 10.65 3.22 -1.90
N PHE A 234 10.50 1.89 -1.71
CA PHE A 234 10.78 1.18 -0.47
C PHE A 234 12.06 0.35 -0.56
N GLU A 235 12.88 0.54 -1.60
CA GLU A 235 14.14 -0.18 -1.73
C GLU A 235 15.01 0.03 -0.48
N ALA A 236 15.59 -1.07 0.04
CA ALA A 236 16.54 -0.99 1.14
C ALA A 236 17.79 -0.21 0.70
N LEU A 237 18.05 0.90 1.38
CA LEU A 237 19.19 1.77 1.04
C LEU A 237 20.53 1.26 1.58
N SER A 238 20.52 0.21 2.38
CA SER A 238 21.74 -0.43 2.91
C SER A 238 22.43 -1.28 1.84
N TYR A 239 23.76 -1.37 1.96
CA TYR A 239 24.56 -2.29 1.15
C TYR A 239 24.28 -3.74 1.53
N ASP A 240 23.98 -4.58 0.53
CA ASP A 240 23.80 -6.01 0.68
C ASP A 240 24.44 -6.74 -0.52
N SER A 241 25.61 -7.36 -0.30
CA SER A 241 26.33 -8.08 -1.35
C SER A 241 25.66 -9.36 -1.82
N SER A 242 24.63 -9.85 -1.11
CA SER A 242 23.89 -11.05 -1.52
C SER A 242 22.93 -10.79 -2.68
N VAL A 243 22.44 -9.54 -2.81
CA VAL A 243 21.45 -9.14 -3.84
C VAL A 243 21.96 -8.05 -4.77
N GLN A 244 22.88 -7.20 -4.32
CA GLN A 244 23.44 -6.09 -5.10
C GLN A 244 24.74 -6.53 -5.79
N ASN A 245 24.78 -6.39 -7.12
CA ASN A 245 25.91 -6.87 -7.92
C ASN A 245 26.22 -5.93 -9.08
N MET A 246 27.35 -6.19 -9.75
CA MET A 246 27.85 -5.39 -10.86
C MET A 246 26.84 -5.28 -12.01
N SER A 247 26.22 -6.39 -12.39
CA SER A 247 25.26 -6.42 -13.50
C SER A 247 24.02 -5.56 -13.22
N GLY A 248 23.56 -5.50 -11.98
CA GLY A 248 22.47 -4.61 -11.59
C GLY A 248 22.85 -3.13 -11.72
N VAL A 249 24.08 -2.77 -11.30
CA VAL A 249 24.59 -1.40 -11.50
C VAL A 249 24.69 -1.07 -12.99
N GLU A 250 25.26 -1.98 -13.81
CA GLU A 250 25.34 -1.81 -15.26
C GLU A 250 23.98 -1.59 -15.91
N SER A 251 22.96 -2.35 -15.47
CA SER A 251 21.58 -2.18 -15.96
C SER A 251 21.01 -0.81 -15.62
N ILE A 252 21.23 -0.31 -14.39
CA ILE A 252 20.74 0.99 -13.95
C ILE A 252 21.37 2.14 -14.74
N ILE A 253 22.68 2.09 -14.96
CA ILE A 253 23.40 3.17 -15.65
C ILE A 253 23.34 3.06 -17.16
N SER A 254 22.77 2.00 -17.70
CA SER A 254 22.72 1.75 -19.16
C SER A 254 22.08 2.93 -19.91
N GLY A 255 22.74 3.38 -20.97
CA GLY A 255 22.34 4.56 -21.75
C GLY A 255 22.58 5.91 -21.07
N SER A 256 23.06 5.95 -19.83
CA SER A 256 23.44 7.20 -19.15
C SER A 256 24.89 7.61 -19.51
N PHE A 257 25.30 8.80 -19.07
CA PHE A 257 26.69 9.24 -19.23
C PHE A 257 27.72 8.32 -18.54
N MET A 258 27.31 7.46 -17.65
CA MET A 258 28.15 6.47 -16.96
C MET A 258 28.26 5.14 -17.72
N ASP A 259 27.44 4.92 -18.74
CA ASP A 259 27.40 3.67 -19.52
C ASP A 259 28.62 3.58 -20.45
N GLY A 260 29.31 2.46 -20.40
CA GLY A 260 30.43 2.15 -21.33
C GLY A 260 31.55 3.19 -21.35
N SER A 261 31.65 4.02 -20.33
CA SER A 261 32.49 5.19 -20.33
C SER A 261 33.97 4.86 -20.35
N SER A 262 34.66 5.49 -21.28
CA SER A 262 36.13 5.49 -21.42
C SER A 262 36.78 6.62 -20.62
N HIS A 263 36.14 7.13 -19.59
CA HIS A 263 36.77 8.17 -18.75
C HIS A 263 37.96 7.56 -18.01
N ASP A 264 39.01 8.34 -17.90
CA ASP A 264 40.16 7.96 -17.07
C ASP A 264 39.77 8.04 -15.60
N LEU A 265 39.37 6.90 -15.08
CA LEU A 265 38.98 6.71 -13.68
C LEU A 265 40.06 5.91 -12.94
N ASP A 266 41.33 6.14 -13.26
CA ASP A 266 42.45 5.39 -12.67
C ASP A 266 42.33 3.87 -12.86
N GLY A 267 41.84 3.43 -14.02
CA GLY A 267 41.61 2.02 -14.34
C GLY A 267 40.31 1.42 -13.82
N TYR A 268 39.44 2.21 -13.21
CA TYR A 268 38.11 1.78 -12.78
C TYR A 268 37.03 2.11 -13.83
N THR A 269 35.93 1.36 -13.78
CA THR A 269 34.70 1.71 -14.50
C THR A 269 33.70 2.30 -13.51
N TYR A 270 32.69 3.05 -13.98
CA TYR A 270 31.62 3.55 -13.09
C TYR A 270 30.92 2.44 -12.29
N PRO A 271 30.54 1.29 -12.90
CA PRO A 271 29.98 0.18 -12.12
C PRO A 271 30.92 -0.28 -10.98
N SER A 272 32.21 -0.43 -11.27
CA SER A 272 33.16 -0.89 -10.24
C SER A 272 33.38 0.13 -9.13
N LEU A 273 33.37 1.43 -9.45
CA LEU A 273 33.45 2.49 -8.45
C LEU A 273 32.19 2.57 -7.60
N LEU A 274 31.01 2.42 -8.20
CA LEU A 274 29.74 2.45 -7.48
C LEU A 274 29.62 1.25 -6.54
N MET A 275 30.00 0.05 -6.97
CA MET A 275 30.06 -1.13 -6.11
C MET A 275 30.99 -0.91 -4.92
N LYS A 276 32.20 -0.42 -5.19
CA LYS A 276 33.19 -0.13 -4.14
C LYS A 276 32.74 0.97 -3.19
N ALA A 277 32.13 2.03 -3.71
CA ALA A 277 31.57 3.11 -2.90
C ALA A 277 30.42 2.60 -2.02
N GLY A 278 29.54 1.75 -2.55
CA GLY A 278 28.46 1.11 -1.81
C GLY A 278 28.99 0.27 -0.65
N GLU A 279 29.96 -0.61 -0.91
CA GLU A 279 30.60 -1.42 0.11
C GLU A 279 31.27 -0.57 1.21
N MET A 280 32.01 0.47 0.82
CA MET A 280 32.73 1.32 1.77
C MET A 280 31.79 2.21 2.61
N SER A 281 30.70 2.70 2.03
CA SER A 281 29.75 3.58 2.70
C SER A 281 28.60 2.82 3.36
N GLN A 282 28.46 1.53 3.14
CA GLN A 282 27.34 0.69 3.55
C GLN A 282 26.00 1.19 2.98
N VAL A 283 26.03 1.80 1.78
CA VAL A 283 24.86 2.30 1.05
C VAL A 283 24.70 1.49 -0.24
N SER A 284 23.46 1.20 -0.62
CA SER A 284 23.14 0.49 -1.86
C SER A 284 23.83 1.14 -3.09
N PRO A 285 24.67 0.42 -3.86
CA PRO A 285 25.24 0.94 -5.08
C PRO A 285 24.20 1.27 -6.15
N TYR A 286 23.02 0.63 -6.10
CA TYR A 286 21.87 0.93 -6.95
C TYR A 286 21.31 2.31 -6.62
N HIS A 287 21.16 2.60 -5.32
CA HIS A 287 20.76 3.93 -4.87
C HIS A 287 21.77 5.01 -5.26
N LEU A 288 23.07 4.74 -5.10
CA LEU A 288 24.13 5.68 -5.53
C LEU A 288 24.04 5.97 -7.02
N ALA A 289 23.87 4.94 -7.87
CA ALA A 289 23.76 5.08 -9.31
C ALA A 289 22.54 5.94 -9.71
N THR A 290 21.36 5.62 -9.16
CA THR A 290 20.12 6.34 -9.46
C THR A 290 20.18 7.79 -9.01
N ARG A 291 20.74 8.08 -7.82
CA ARG A 291 20.91 9.46 -7.32
C ARG A 291 21.85 10.27 -8.21
N ILE A 292 22.94 9.70 -8.67
CA ILE A 292 23.85 10.41 -9.58
C ILE A 292 23.15 10.75 -10.89
N ILE A 293 22.39 9.79 -11.48
CA ILE A 293 21.61 10.04 -12.69
C ILE A 293 20.57 11.14 -12.46
N GLN A 294 19.88 11.11 -11.32
CA GLN A 294 18.86 12.10 -10.97
C GLN A 294 19.46 13.53 -10.86
N GLU A 295 20.61 13.67 -10.22
CA GLU A 295 21.23 14.98 -9.98
C GLU A 295 21.95 15.53 -11.24
N GLN A 296 22.54 14.65 -12.05
CA GLN A 296 23.34 15.05 -13.23
C GLN A 296 22.56 15.01 -14.54
N GLY A 297 21.40 14.35 -14.56
CA GLY A 297 20.65 14.05 -15.77
C GLY A 297 21.22 12.86 -16.53
N TYR A 298 20.39 12.27 -17.37
CA TYR A 298 20.72 11.00 -18.06
C TYR A 298 21.85 11.15 -19.07
N LEU A 299 21.91 12.29 -19.77
CA LEU A 299 22.85 12.56 -20.87
C LEU A 299 23.84 13.68 -20.55
N SER A 300 23.77 14.29 -19.38
CA SER A 300 24.53 15.50 -19.07
C SER A 300 25.77 15.20 -18.25
N LEU A 301 26.91 15.30 -18.88
CA LEU A 301 28.11 15.74 -18.16
C LEU A 301 27.97 17.24 -17.97
N ILE A 302 27.75 17.68 -16.72
CA ILE A 302 27.89 19.09 -16.40
C ILE A 302 29.37 19.43 -16.65
N HIS A 303 29.63 20.08 -17.76
CA HIS A 303 30.90 20.76 -17.90
C HIS A 303 30.93 21.95 -16.95
N ILE A 304 31.53 21.76 -15.80
CA ILE A 304 31.94 22.87 -14.93
C ILE A 304 33.11 23.62 -15.57
#